data_22405e9eedc14858eb588f6ec800604c
#
_entry.id   22405e9eedc14858eb588f6ec800604c
#
_cell.length_a   1.000
_cell.length_b   1.000
_cell.length_c   1.000
_cell.angle_alpha   90.00
_cell.angle_beta   90.00
_cell.angle_gamma   90.00
#
_symmetry.space_group_name_H-M   'P 1'
#
loop_
_entity.id
_entity.type
_entity.pdbx_description
1 polymer ?
#
loop_
_entity_poly.entity_id
_entity_poly.type
_entity_poly.pdbx_seq_one_letter_code
_entity_poly.pdbx_strand_id
1 'polypeptide(L)'
;MTFELYHNDMSTCAMKVRLVLAEKGLEWEGHHMDLRAGDTRTKKYIENLNPGGVVPTLVDDGMIIYESTVIMEYLDDAYPEPPLRAADPHERARMRLWTKQLDEGVHAATGTISVCIAFRYQMIGDRNEAEVNSFIDKIPDPVRRERSRNAILRGVGSSYFAPAILRFEKLWNDIEKALGNQAWLAGGTYSLADAAYTPYITRFDHLQLLGILETRPRLADWYERIKARPSYDEALRKWFNPKYLPLMEEKGNEARQHVQEIIAKAT
;
A
#
# COMPACT_ATOMS: atom_id res chain seq x y z
N MET A 1 -21.30 14.11 11.92
CA MET A 1 -20.92 13.37 10.69
C MET A 1 -19.95 12.30 11.12
N THR A 2 -20.25 11.06 10.80
CA THR A 2 -19.36 9.94 11.16
C THR A 2 -18.99 9.24 9.87
N PHE A 3 -17.70 9.28 9.51
CA PHE A 3 -17.18 8.47 8.41
C PHE A 3 -17.24 7.00 8.78
N GLU A 4 -17.61 6.16 7.82
CA GLU A 4 -17.42 4.73 7.91
C GLU A 4 -16.29 4.32 6.97
N LEU A 5 -15.29 3.62 7.47
CA LEU A 5 -14.18 3.13 6.67
C LEU A 5 -14.16 1.59 6.67
N TYR A 6 -14.45 1.00 5.53
CA TYR A 6 -14.22 -0.41 5.28
C TYR A 6 -12.75 -0.62 4.93
N HIS A 7 -12.00 -1.26 5.83
CA HIS A 7 -10.55 -1.33 5.76
C HIS A 7 -10.00 -2.69 6.18
N ASN A 8 -8.72 -2.89 5.97
CA ASN A 8 -7.97 -3.99 6.57
C ASN A 8 -6.70 -3.43 7.21
N ASP A 9 -6.28 -4.00 8.31
CA ASP A 9 -5.14 -3.60 9.12
C ASP A 9 -3.83 -3.52 8.30
N MET A 10 -3.53 -4.55 7.50
CA MET A 10 -2.30 -4.66 6.71
C MET A 10 -2.42 -4.20 5.26
N SER A 11 -3.57 -3.66 4.83
CA SER A 11 -3.75 -3.13 3.49
C SER A 11 -3.01 -1.79 3.30
N THR A 12 -2.05 -1.74 2.38
CA THR A 12 -1.33 -0.50 2.03
C THR A 12 -2.28 0.61 1.53
N CYS A 13 -3.35 0.24 0.82
CA CYS A 13 -4.37 1.19 0.39
C CYS A 13 -5.20 1.75 1.55
N ALA A 14 -5.57 0.90 2.52
CA ALA A 14 -6.29 1.36 3.71
C ALA A 14 -5.39 2.23 4.62
N MET A 15 -4.09 1.90 4.73
CA MET A 15 -3.11 2.71 5.45
C MET A 15 -3.04 4.14 4.93
N LYS A 16 -3.10 4.34 3.59
CA LYS A 16 -3.11 5.68 2.99
C LYS A 16 -4.27 6.54 3.51
N VAL A 17 -5.46 5.97 3.50
CA VAL A 17 -6.68 6.68 3.96
C VAL A 17 -6.62 6.96 5.45
N ARG A 18 -6.21 5.97 6.27
CA ARG A 18 -6.04 6.18 7.71
C ARG A 18 -5.03 7.27 8.03
N LEU A 19 -3.93 7.38 7.25
CA LEU A 19 -2.97 8.47 7.41
C LEU A 19 -3.61 9.83 7.18
N VAL A 20 -4.39 10.00 6.12
CA VAL A 20 -5.06 11.27 5.84
C VAL A 20 -6.08 11.61 6.91
N LEU A 21 -6.88 10.63 7.36
CA LEU A 21 -7.82 10.82 8.47
C LEU A 21 -7.10 11.27 9.76
N ALA A 22 -5.97 10.62 10.10
CA ALA A 22 -5.17 10.97 11.27
C ALA A 22 -4.50 12.36 11.14
N GLU A 23 -3.95 12.69 9.97
CA GLU A 23 -3.34 14.01 9.72
C GLU A 23 -4.36 15.16 9.83
N LYS A 24 -5.61 14.88 9.50
CA LYS A 24 -6.72 15.83 9.58
C LYS A 24 -7.48 15.80 10.91
N GLY A 25 -7.15 14.87 11.80
CA GLY A 25 -7.85 14.70 13.08
C GLY A 25 -9.33 14.30 12.89
N LEU A 26 -9.66 13.62 11.81
CA LEU A 26 -11.03 13.19 11.51
C LEU A 26 -11.33 11.84 12.19
N GLU A 27 -12.44 11.82 12.95
CA GLU A 27 -12.95 10.60 13.57
C GLU A 27 -13.71 9.73 12.54
N TRP A 28 -13.63 8.41 12.69
CA TRP A 28 -14.28 7.47 11.80
C TRP A 28 -14.63 6.15 12.48
N GLU A 29 -15.68 5.50 12.01
CA GLU A 29 -16.07 4.15 12.40
C GLU A 29 -15.40 3.11 11.49
N GLY A 30 -14.71 2.14 12.09
CA GLY A 30 -13.95 1.12 11.37
C GLY A 30 -14.73 -0.16 11.15
N HIS A 31 -14.87 -0.58 9.88
CA HIS A 31 -15.36 -1.90 9.49
C HIS A 31 -14.18 -2.74 9.00
N HIS A 32 -13.60 -3.55 9.90
CA HIS A 32 -12.47 -4.41 9.54
C HIS A 32 -12.90 -5.55 8.64
N MET A 33 -12.23 -5.69 7.49
CA MET A 33 -12.50 -6.70 6.47
C MET A 33 -11.42 -7.77 6.48
N ASP A 34 -11.77 -9.03 6.74
CA ASP A 34 -10.82 -10.14 6.62
C ASP A 34 -10.62 -10.51 5.14
N LEU A 35 -9.49 -10.04 4.59
CA LEU A 35 -9.14 -10.32 3.20
C LEU A 35 -8.79 -11.80 2.96
N ARG A 36 -8.46 -12.57 3.99
CA ARG A 36 -8.14 -14.00 3.91
C ARG A 36 -9.41 -14.85 3.95
N ALA A 37 -10.42 -14.39 4.69
CA ALA A 37 -11.76 -14.97 4.63
C ALA A 37 -12.49 -14.61 3.33
N GLY A 38 -12.11 -13.50 2.69
CA GLY A 38 -12.72 -13.05 1.43
C GLY A 38 -13.93 -12.13 1.62
N ASP A 39 -14.01 -11.40 2.74
CA ASP A 39 -15.14 -10.51 3.07
C ASP A 39 -15.45 -9.52 1.94
N THR A 40 -14.42 -8.97 1.29
CA THR A 40 -14.57 -8.04 0.16
C THR A 40 -15.03 -8.71 -1.14
N ARG A 41 -15.07 -10.04 -1.21
CA ARG A 41 -15.48 -10.81 -2.40
C ARG A 41 -16.90 -11.35 -2.29
N THR A 42 -17.62 -10.97 -1.25
CA THR A 42 -19.04 -11.29 -1.11
C THR A 42 -19.87 -10.48 -2.09
N LYS A 43 -20.98 -11.08 -2.57
CA LYS A 43 -21.92 -10.38 -3.46
C LYS A 43 -22.40 -9.06 -2.83
N LYS A 44 -22.73 -9.09 -1.54
CA LYS A 44 -23.18 -7.91 -0.79
C LYS A 44 -22.15 -6.77 -0.84
N TYR A 45 -20.84 -7.06 -0.64
CA TYR A 45 -19.80 -6.03 -0.65
C TYR A 45 -19.60 -5.46 -2.06
N ILE A 46 -19.51 -6.34 -3.06
CA ILE A 46 -19.26 -5.94 -4.46
C ILE A 46 -20.41 -5.08 -5.02
N GLU A 47 -21.66 -5.46 -4.75
CA GLU A 47 -22.82 -4.75 -5.30
C GLU A 47 -23.16 -3.45 -4.56
N ASN A 48 -22.87 -3.36 -3.26
CA ASN A 48 -23.33 -2.24 -2.45
C ASN A 48 -22.21 -1.30 -1.96
N LEU A 49 -20.94 -1.67 -2.07
CA LEU A 49 -19.82 -0.88 -1.55
C LEU A 49 -18.71 -0.67 -2.57
N ASN A 50 -18.07 -1.74 -3.04
CA ASN A 50 -16.91 -1.60 -3.94
C ASN A 50 -16.91 -2.70 -5.00
N PRO A 51 -17.24 -2.38 -6.26
CA PRO A 51 -17.28 -3.35 -7.34
C PRO A 51 -15.92 -4.00 -7.63
N GLY A 52 -14.81 -3.37 -7.22
CA GLY A 52 -13.45 -3.94 -7.31
C GLY A 52 -13.21 -5.10 -6.34
N GLY A 53 -14.08 -5.31 -5.33
CA GLY A 53 -13.89 -6.35 -4.31
C GLY A 53 -12.61 -6.15 -3.50
N VAL A 54 -12.30 -4.90 -3.13
CA VAL A 54 -11.10 -4.48 -2.40
C VAL A 54 -11.41 -3.45 -1.31
N VAL A 55 -10.45 -3.19 -0.45
CA VAL A 55 -10.44 -2.07 0.49
C VAL A 55 -9.40 -1.03 0.07
N PRO A 56 -9.54 0.23 0.49
CA PRO A 56 -10.59 0.82 1.31
C PRO A 56 -11.84 1.19 0.54
N THR A 57 -12.94 1.33 1.28
CA THR A 57 -14.13 2.05 0.86
C THR A 57 -14.51 3.01 1.98
N LEU A 58 -14.71 4.27 1.65
CA LEU A 58 -15.18 5.30 2.58
C LEU A 58 -16.67 5.52 2.33
N VAL A 59 -17.44 5.67 3.40
CA VAL A 59 -18.83 6.15 3.33
C VAL A 59 -18.90 7.44 4.13
N ASP A 60 -19.39 8.50 3.50
CA ASP A 60 -19.61 9.81 4.12
C ASP A 60 -21.05 10.23 3.86
N ASP A 61 -21.86 10.32 4.92
CA ASP A 61 -23.29 10.63 4.85
C ASP A 61 -24.04 9.77 3.79
N GLY A 62 -23.69 8.49 3.69
CA GLY A 62 -24.28 7.55 2.73
C GLY A 62 -23.68 7.62 1.32
N MET A 63 -22.79 8.56 1.04
CA MET A 63 -22.04 8.62 -0.22
C MET A 63 -20.85 7.66 -0.15
N ILE A 64 -20.79 6.74 -1.10
CA ILE A 64 -19.76 5.70 -1.18
C ILE A 64 -18.63 6.19 -2.08
N ILE A 65 -17.40 6.18 -1.55
CA ILE A 65 -16.20 6.58 -2.27
C ILE A 65 -15.19 5.43 -2.18
N TYR A 66 -14.68 5.01 -3.31
CA TYR A 66 -13.63 4.00 -3.41
C TYR A 66 -12.46 4.52 -4.25
N GLU A 67 -11.37 3.75 -4.39
CA GLU A 67 -10.04 4.14 -4.84
C GLU A 67 -9.32 5.02 -3.81
N SER A 68 -8.30 4.46 -3.18
CA SER A 68 -7.63 5.10 -2.04
C SER A 68 -7.03 6.47 -2.35
N THR A 69 -6.53 6.69 -3.57
CA THR A 69 -5.99 7.98 -4.01
C THR A 69 -7.11 9.01 -4.20
N VAL A 70 -8.27 8.60 -4.70
CA VAL A 70 -9.47 9.44 -4.80
C VAL A 70 -10.01 9.78 -3.42
N ILE A 71 -10.10 8.80 -2.51
CA ILE A 71 -10.54 9.05 -1.12
C ILE A 71 -9.64 10.07 -0.44
N MET A 72 -8.31 9.97 -0.61
CA MET A 72 -7.37 10.93 -0.04
C MET A 72 -7.60 12.37 -0.55
N GLU A 73 -7.77 12.53 -1.86
CA GLU A 73 -8.08 13.85 -2.44
C GLU A 73 -9.45 14.36 -1.99
N TYR A 74 -10.47 13.51 -1.95
CA TYR A 74 -11.79 13.85 -1.43
C TYR A 74 -11.73 14.39 0.01
N LEU A 75 -11.02 13.68 0.90
CA LEU A 75 -10.88 14.11 2.30
C LEU A 75 -10.15 15.45 2.41
N ASP A 76 -9.18 15.75 1.55
CA ASP A 76 -8.49 17.02 1.53
C ASP A 76 -9.32 18.16 0.90
N ASP A 77 -10.19 17.83 -0.06
CA ASP A 77 -11.14 18.80 -0.64
C ASP A 77 -12.29 19.14 0.31
N ALA A 78 -12.90 18.12 0.92
CA ALA A 78 -14.05 18.28 1.81
C ALA A 78 -13.67 18.87 3.18
N TYR A 79 -12.46 18.57 3.65
CA TYR A 79 -11.92 19.01 4.94
C TYR A 79 -10.55 19.66 4.73
N PRO A 80 -10.50 20.91 4.24
CA PRO A 80 -9.26 21.53 3.77
C PRO A 80 -8.22 21.81 4.86
N GLU A 81 -8.59 21.79 6.14
CA GLU A 81 -7.69 22.09 7.25
C GLU A 81 -7.39 20.84 8.12
N PRO A 82 -6.11 20.61 8.45
CA PRO A 82 -4.91 21.19 7.85
C PRO A 82 -4.73 20.72 6.39
N PRO A 83 -4.19 21.58 5.48
CA PRO A 83 -4.05 21.23 4.08
C PRO A 83 -2.94 20.18 3.89
N LEU A 84 -3.23 19.13 3.09
CA LEU A 84 -2.27 18.11 2.67
C LEU A 84 -1.88 18.25 1.20
N ARG A 85 -2.23 19.36 0.58
CA ARG A 85 -1.81 19.76 -0.76
C ARG A 85 -1.30 21.20 -0.75
N ALA A 86 -0.29 21.47 -1.57
CA ALA A 86 0.26 22.81 -1.68
C ALA A 86 -0.74 23.79 -2.30
N ALA A 87 -0.63 25.08 -1.89
CA ALA A 87 -1.38 26.17 -2.52
C ALA A 87 -0.90 26.43 -3.95
N ASP A 88 0.39 26.18 -4.25
CA ASP A 88 0.95 26.35 -5.58
C ASP A 88 0.47 25.26 -6.56
N PRO A 89 -0.05 25.65 -7.75
CA PRO A 89 -0.55 24.69 -8.74
C PRO A 89 0.50 23.74 -9.29
N HIS A 90 1.78 24.14 -9.41
CA HIS A 90 2.87 23.29 -9.90
C HIS A 90 3.22 22.22 -8.87
N GLU A 91 3.23 22.59 -7.57
CA GLU A 91 3.44 21.61 -6.49
C GLU A 91 2.28 20.64 -6.41
N ARG A 92 1.03 21.09 -6.57
CA ARG A 92 -0.14 20.17 -6.68
C ARG A 92 -0.04 19.23 -7.87
N ALA A 93 0.42 19.71 -9.02
CA ALA A 93 0.63 18.85 -10.19
C ALA A 93 1.70 17.79 -9.91
N ARG A 94 2.81 18.15 -9.27
CA ARG A 94 3.85 17.17 -8.83
C ARG A 94 3.29 16.15 -7.85
N MET A 95 2.51 16.58 -6.86
CA MET A 95 1.85 15.69 -5.92
C MET A 95 0.98 14.66 -6.65
N ARG A 96 0.17 15.10 -7.62
CA ARG A 96 -0.68 14.21 -8.42
C ARG A 96 0.10 13.27 -9.34
N LEU A 97 1.24 13.69 -9.86
CA LEU A 97 2.13 12.80 -10.61
C LEU A 97 2.67 11.67 -9.74
N TRP A 98 2.98 11.96 -8.47
CA TRP A 98 3.36 10.93 -7.50
C TRP A 98 2.20 9.98 -7.21
N THR A 99 1.02 10.48 -6.85
CA THR A 99 -0.13 9.61 -6.52
C THR A 99 -0.58 8.78 -7.72
N LYS A 100 -0.54 9.34 -8.94
CA LYS A 100 -0.88 8.63 -10.17
C LYS A 100 0.01 7.40 -10.44
N GLN A 101 1.31 7.49 -10.18
CA GLN A 101 2.22 6.34 -10.34
C GLN A 101 1.81 5.12 -9.49
N LEU A 102 1.16 5.35 -8.33
CA LEU A 102 0.69 4.27 -7.48
C LEU A 102 -0.33 3.41 -8.21
N ASP A 103 -1.29 4.07 -8.87
CA ASP A 103 -2.37 3.40 -9.59
C ASP A 103 -1.86 2.81 -10.92
N GLU A 104 -0.79 3.38 -11.50
CA GLU A 104 -0.14 2.92 -12.73
C GLU A 104 0.92 1.83 -12.50
N GLY A 105 0.77 1.02 -11.48
CA GLY A 105 1.54 -0.22 -11.32
C GLY A 105 2.36 -0.35 -10.06
N VAL A 106 2.69 0.72 -9.31
CA VAL A 106 3.43 0.60 -8.04
C VAL A 106 2.62 -0.22 -7.03
N HIS A 107 1.31 0.06 -6.91
CA HIS A 107 0.45 -0.73 -6.02
C HIS A 107 0.39 -2.20 -6.44
N ALA A 108 0.26 -2.47 -7.73
CA ALA A 108 0.25 -3.82 -8.26
C ALA A 108 1.57 -4.58 -7.97
N ALA A 109 2.71 -3.90 -8.10
CA ALA A 109 4.02 -4.45 -7.75
C ALA A 109 4.13 -4.75 -6.24
N THR A 110 3.64 -3.87 -5.35
CA THR A 110 3.59 -4.11 -3.90
C THR A 110 2.79 -5.34 -3.56
N GLY A 111 1.62 -5.50 -4.18
CA GLY A 111 0.79 -6.68 -4.00
C GLY A 111 1.53 -7.96 -4.42
N THR A 112 2.21 -7.92 -5.55
CA THR A 112 3.03 -9.04 -6.05
C THR A 112 4.14 -9.38 -5.07
N ILE A 113 4.95 -8.41 -4.64
CA ILE A 113 6.06 -8.62 -3.69
C ILE A 113 5.54 -9.21 -2.38
N SER A 114 4.50 -8.59 -1.80
CA SER A 114 3.92 -9.01 -0.52
C SER A 114 3.37 -10.45 -0.58
N VAL A 115 2.69 -10.79 -1.68
CA VAL A 115 2.13 -12.14 -1.87
C VAL A 115 3.24 -13.15 -2.13
N CYS A 116 4.17 -12.85 -3.03
CA CYS A 116 5.25 -13.77 -3.37
C CYS A 116 6.12 -14.12 -2.17
N ILE A 117 6.40 -13.15 -1.30
CA ILE A 117 7.27 -13.35 -0.14
C ILE A 117 6.50 -13.96 1.03
N ALA A 118 5.39 -13.35 1.47
CA ALA A 118 4.79 -13.67 2.75
C ALA A 118 3.30 -14.06 2.67
N PHE A 119 2.46 -13.29 2.01
CA PHE A 119 1.01 -13.45 2.14
C PHE A 119 0.48 -14.73 1.47
N ARG A 120 1.23 -15.34 0.53
CA ARG A 120 0.86 -16.60 -0.07
C ARG A 120 0.67 -17.72 0.95
N TYR A 121 1.48 -17.74 2.00
CA TYR A 121 1.40 -18.76 3.06
C TYR A 121 0.07 -18.67 3.81
N GLN A 122 -0.45 -17.47 4.05
CA GLN A 122 -1.76 -17.27 4.65
C GLN A 122 -2.92 -17.55 3.68
N MET A 123 -2.70 -17.27 2.38
CA MET A 123 -3.72 -17.53 1.34
C MET A 123 -3.85 -19.01 1.03
N ILE A 124 -2.76 -19.75 1.09
CA ILE A 124 -2.76 -21.20 0.98
C ILE A 124 -3.28 -21.81 2.28
N GLY A 125 -2.63 -21.51 3.42
CA GLY A 125 -3.03 -22.06 4.72
C GLY A 125 -3.22 -23.57 4.66
N ASP A 126 -4.34 -24.05 5.19
CA ASP A 126 -4.74 -25.47 5.17
C ASP A 126 -5.55 -25.85 3.91
N ARG A 127 -5.69 -24.93 2.93
CA ARG A 127 -6.46 -25.17 1.71
C ARG A 127 -5.74 -26.16 0.79
N ASN A 128 -6.48 -27.09 0.24
CA ASN A 128 -6.01 -27.91 -0.88
C ASN A 128 -5.96 -27.07 -2.18
N GLU A 129 -5.40 -27.63 -3.24
CA GLU A 129 -5.20 -26.93 -4.51
C GLU A 129 -6.53 -26.44 -5.14
N ALA A 130 -7.59 -27.22 -5.08
CA ALA A 130 -8.90 -26.84 -5.61
C ALA A 130 -9.50 -25.66 -4.84
N GLU A 131 -9.36 -25.64 -3.53
CA GLU A 131 -9.81 -24.56 -2.66
C GLU A 131 -9.00 -23.26 -2.88
N VAL A 132 -7.68 -23.37 -3.06
CA VAL A 132 -6.82 -22.23 -3.43
C VAL A 132 -7.26 -21.65 -4.77
N ASN A 133 -7.50 -22.49 -5.78
CA ASN A 133 -7.99 -22.05 -7.08
C ASN A 133 -9.35 -21.39 -6.98
N SER A 134 -10.29 -21.97 -6.26
CA SER A 134 -11.62 -21.38 -6.02
C SER A 134 -11.54 -20.01 -5.31
N PHE A 135 -10.62 -19.86 -4.35
CA PHE A 135 -10.37 -18.59 -3.68
C PHE A 135 -9.83 -17.52 -4.64
N ILE A 136 -8.93 -17.89 -5.54
CA ILE A 136 -8.37 -17.00 -6.56
C ILE A 136 -9.42 -16.61 -7.60
N ASP A 137 -10.27 -17.56 -8.03
CA ASP A 137 -11.28 -17.33 -9.07
C ASP A 137 -12.37 -16.32 -8.68
N LYS A 138 -12.52 -16.06 -7.38
CA LYS A 138 -13.40 -14.99 -6.86
C LYS A 138 -12.86 -13.58 -7.06
N ILE A 139 -11.63 -13.41 -7.58
CA ILE A 139 -11.09 -12.07 -7.92
C ILE A 139 -11.80 -11.57 -9.18
N PRO A 140 -12.54 -10.44 -9.15
CA PRO A 140 -13.34 -9.98 -10.29
C PRO A 140 -12.48 -9.65 -11.52
N ASP A 141 -11.42 -8.87 -11.34
CA ASP A 141 -10.53 -8.45 -12.42
C ASP A 141 -9.65 -9.61 -12.92
N PRO A 142 -9.71 -9.97 -14.23
CA PRO A 142 -9.01 -11.12 -14.77
C PRO A 142 -7.48 -10.95 -14.79
N VAL A 143 -6.97 -9.74 -15.00
CA VAL A 143 -5.53 -9.45 -15.03
C VAL A 143 -4.95 -9.59 -13.62
N ARG A 144 -5.65 -9.02 -12.63
CA ARG A 144 -5.28 -9.17 -11.21
C ARG A 144 -5.38 -10.63 -10.76
N ARG A 145 -6.39 -11.36 -11.25
CA ARG A 145 -6.58 -12.79 -10.94
C ARG A 145 -5.40 -13.63 -11.42
N GLU A 146 -4.99 -13.46 -12.66
CA GLU A 146 -3.84 -14.21 -13.23
C GLU A 146 -2.53 -13.87 -12.50
N ARG A 147 -2.25 -12.60 -12.27
CA ARG A 147 -1.08 -12.17 -11.48
C ARG A 147 -1.11 -12.75 -10.06
N SER A 148 -2.27 -12.74 -9.39
CA SER A 148 -2.43 -13.30 -8.05
C SER A 148 -2.21 -14.81 -8.05
N ARG A 149 -2.74 -15.53 -9.05
CA ARG A 149 -2.55 -16.96 -9.23
C ARG A 149 -1.06 -17.30 -9.32
N ASN A 150 -0.35 -16.61 -10.20
CA ASN A 150 1.08 -16.81 -10.40
C ASN A 150 1.87 -16.51 -9.12
N ALA A 151 1.58 -15.40 -8.45
CA ALA A 151 2.25 -15.01 -7.21
C ALA A 151 1.98 -16.00 -6.05
N ILE A 152 0.73 -16.43 -5.86
CA ILE A 152 0.36 -17.38 -4.79
C ILE A 152 1.02 -18.73 -5.02
N LEU A 153 0.93 -19.28 -6.23
CA LEU A 153 1.40 -20.64 -6.50
C LEU A 153 2.93 -20.71 -6.62
N ARG A 154 3.59 -19.70 -7.19
CA ARG A 154 5.03 -19.72 -7.49
C ARG A 154 5.90 -18.94 -6.51
N GLY A 155 5.32 -18.08 -5.65
CA GLY A 155 6.09 -17.27 -4.71
C GLY A 155 7.15 -16.42 -5.42
N VAL A 156 8.37 -16.38 -4.89
CA VAL A 156 9.49 -15.62 -5.47
C VAL A 156 9.94 -16.12 -6.86
N GLY A 157 9.54 -17.34 -7.27
CA GLY A 157 9.70 -17.86 -8.63
C GLY A 157 8.64 -17.37 -9.63
N SER A 158 7.74 -16.47 -9.22
CA SER A 158 6.74 -15.86 -10.09
C SER A 158 7.42 -15.01 -11.18
N SER A 159 6.93 -15.11 -12.42
CA SER A 159 7.37 -14.25 -13.53
C SER A 159 7.09 -12.76 -13.30
N TYR A 160 6.20 -12.42 -12.37
CA TYR A 160 5.88 -11.05 -11.98
C TYR A 160 6.79 -10.53 -10.86
N PHE A 161 7.57 -11.38 -10.17
CA PHE A 161 8.33 -10.98 -8.98
C PHE A 161 9.51 -10.07 -9.32
N ALA A 162 10.42 -10.50 -10.20
CA ALA A 162 11.57 -9.70 -10.59
C ALA A 162 11.19 -8.34 -11.21
N PRO A 163 10.21 -8.26 -12.16
CA PRO A 163 9.72 -6.97 -12.63
C PRO A 163 9.17 -6.06 -11.52
N ALA A 164 8.50 -6.62 -10.50
CA ALA A 164 7.99 -5.85 -9.38
C ALA A 164 9.14 -5.29 -8.51
N ILE A 165 10.18 -6.07 -8.23
CA ILE A 165 11.37 -5.60 -7.52
C ILE A 165 12.06 -4.46 -8.29
N LEU A 166 12.27 -4.62 -9.59
CA LEU A 166 12.92 -3.60 -10.42
C LEU A 166 12.07 -2.33 -10.56
N ARG A 167 10.74 -2.45 -10.55
CA ARG A 167 9.85 -1.29 -10.47
C ARG A 167 10.07 -0.48 -9.19
N PHE A 168 10.26 -1.16 -8.05
CA PHE A 168 10.56 -0.51 -6.78
C PHE A 168 11.99 0.03 -6.73
N GLU A 169 12.97 -0.68 -7.29
CA GLU A 169 14.34 -0.16 -7.39
C GLU A 169 14.37 1.19 -8.11
N LYS A 170 13.67 1.29 -9.25
CA LYS A 170 13.51 2.57 -9.95
C LYS A 170 12.80 3.62 -9.09
N LEU A 171 11.70 3.24 -8.43
CA LEU A 171 10.93 4.15 -7.58
C LEU A 171 11.76 4.74 -6.45
N TRP A 172 12.56 3.92 -5.75
CA TRP A 172 13.41 4.40 -4.66
C TRP A 172 14.50 5.36 -5.16
N ASN A 173 15.04 5.15 -6.35
CA ASN A 173 15.97 6.08 -7.00
C ASN A 173 15.27 7.40 -7.38
N ASP A 174 14.04 7.34 -7.89
CA ASP A 174 13.25 8.53 -8.23
C ASP A 174 12.93 9.37 -6.96
N ILE A 175 12.58 8.71 -5.84
CA ILE A 175 12.34 9.37 -4.55
C ILE A 175 13.64 9.98 -3.99
N GLU A 176 14.75 9.24 -3.97
CA GLU A 176 16.05 9.74 -3.50
C GLU A 176 16.46 11.00 -4.27
N LYS A 177 16.24 11.01 -5.60
CA LYS A 177 16.51 12.16 -6.46
C LYS A 177 15.58 13.34 -6.16
N ALA A 178 14.29 13.09 -5.99
CA ALA A 178 13.31 14.14 -5.69
C ALA A 178 13.61 14.83 -4.37
N LEU A 179 13.96 14.07 -3.34
CA LEU A 179 14.33 14.58 -2.02
C LEU A 179 15.68 15.33 -2.00
N GLY A 180 16.43 15.33 -3.09
CA GLY A 180 17.68 16.11 -3.24
C GLY A 180 17.49 17.61 -3.21
N ASN A 181 16.31 18.10 -3.59
CA ASN A 181 16.04 19.53 -3.77
C ASN A 181 14.86 20.02 -2.91
N GLN A 182 14.21 19.14 -2.15
CA GLN A 182 13.02 19.48 -1.38
C GLN A 182 12.86 18.56 -0.16
N ALA A 183 12.15 19.06 0.85
CA ALA A 183 11.98 18.32 2.11
C ALA A 183 11.02 17.13 1.97
N TRP A 184 10.02 17.21 1.09
CA TRP A 184 8.97 16.23 0.90
C TRP A 184 8.75 15.93 -0.58
N LEU A 185 8.06 14.85 -0.92
CA LEU A 185 7.97 14.35 -2.30
C LEU A 185 7.44 15.36 -3.33
N ALA A 186 6.53 16.25 -2.92
CA ALA A 186 5.93 17.22 -3.82
C ALA A 186 6.46 18.66 -3.65
N GLY A 187 7.17 18.96 -2.55
CA GLY A 187 7.62 20.32 -2.26
C GLY A 187 8.22 20.49 -0.86
N GLY A 188 8.04 21.67 -0.29
CA GLY A 188 8.58 22.02 1.03
C GLY A 188 7.78 21.50 2.23
N THR A 189 6.54 21.04 2.02
CA THR A 189 5.63 20.60 3.08
C THR A 189 5.17 19.15 2.85
N TYR A 190 4.86 18.45 3.95
CA TYR A 190 4.23 17.13 3.90
C TYR A 190 2.90 17.21 3.14
N SER A 191 2.65 16.23 2.29
CA SER A 191 1.52 16.23 1.38
C SER A 191 0.87 14.86 1.22
N LEU A 192 -0.23 14.80 0.46
CA LEU A 192 -0.87 13.55 0.05
C LEU A 192 0.11 12.61 -0.68
N ALA A 193 1.14 13.13 -1.35
CA ALA A 193 2.18 12.29 -1.96
C ALA A 193 2.94 11.50 -0.88
N ASP A 194 3.38 12.17 0.18
CA ASP A 194 4.12 11.53 1.27
C ASP A 194 3.24 10.51 2.03
N ALA A 195 2.00 10.90 2.34
CA ALA A 195 1.01 10.00 2.94
C ALA A 195 0.77 8.76 2.06
N ALA A 196 0.70 8.95 0.73
CA ALA A 196 0.44 7.88 -0.22
C ALA A 196 1.59 6.88 -0.33
N TYR A 197 2.85 7.32 -0.21
CA TYR A 197 4.03 6.44 -0.33
C TYR A 197 4.47 5.81 0.99
N THR A 198 4.09 6.37 2.13
CA THR A 198 4.39 5.83 3.47
C THR A 198 4.09 4.34 3.61
N PRO A 199 2.91 3.80 3.21
CA PRO A 199 2.62 2.38 3.36
C PRO A 199 3.52 1.45 2.54
N TYR A 200 4.12 1.95 1.47
CA TYR A 200 4.96 1.14 0.59
C TYR A 200 6.37 0.95 1.16
N ILE A 201 6.99 2.00 1.69
CA ILE A 201 8.25 1.87 2.40
C ILE A 201 8.07 1.05 3.68
N THR A 202 6.98 1.27 4.42
CA THR A 202 6.61 0.47 5.60
C THR A 202 6.42 -1.01 5.24
N ARG A 203 5.90 -1.34 4.05
CA ARG A 203 5.81 -2.72 3.58
C ARG A 203 7.18 -3.34 3.36
N PHE A 204 8.14 -2.60 2.83
CA PHE A 204 9.52 -3.06 2.68
C PHE A 204 10.20 -3.24 4.04
N ASP A 205 9.88 -2.39 5.02
CA ASP A 205 10.31 -2.55 6.42
C ASP A 205 9.81 -3.87 7.01
N HIS A 206 8.50 -4.12 6.94
CA HIS A 206 7.90 -5.38 7.40
C HIS A 206 8.49 -6.62 6.73
N LEU A 207 8.92 -6.52 5.50
CA LEU A 207 9.55 -7.61 4.73
C LEU A 207 11.07 -7.67 4.91
N GLN A 208 11.67 -6.87 5.82
CA GLN A 208 13.12 -6.82 6.05
C GLN A 208 13.94 -6.49 4.80
N LEU A 209 13.37 -5.67 3.91
CA LEU A 209 14.00 -5.27 2.64
C LEU A 209 14.58 -3.85 2.68
N LEU A 210 14.75 -3.23 3.85
CA LEU A 210 15.29 -1.87 3.99
C LEU A 210 16.79 -1.75 3.72
N GLY A 211 17.51 -2.81 3.39
CA GLY A 211 18.89 -2.71 2.88
C GLY A 211 19.04 -1.78 1.67
N ILE A 212 17.94 -1.51 0.96
CA ILE A 212 17.86 -0.51 -0.10
C ILE A 212 18.19 0.92 0.37
N LEU A 213 18.06 1.21 1.66
CA LEU A 213 18.33 2.55 2.23
C LEU A 213 19.83 2.84 2.39
N GLU A 214 20.69 1.82 2.42
CA GLU A 214 22.13 1.97 2.61
C GLU A 214 22.78 2.90 1.57
N THR A 215 22.22 2.91 0.35
CA THR A 215 22.69 3.77 -0.75
C THR A 215 21.78 4.98 -1.01
N ARG A 216 20.78 5.20 -0.16
CA ARG A 216 19.73 6.23 -0.35
C ARG A 216 19.49 7.01 0.95
N PRO A 217 20.45 7.87 1.37
CA PRO A 217 20.37 8.55 2.66
C PRO A 217 19.19 9.53 2.79
N ARG A 218 18.74 10.15 1.70
CA ARG A 218 17.60 11.07 1.74
C ARG A 218 16.28 10.34 1.87
N LEU A 219 16.14 9.20 1.21
CA LEU A 219 15.00 8.30 1.39
C LEU A 219 14.95 7.77 2.83
N ALA A 220 16.11 7.41 3.41
CA ALA A 220 16.21 6.99 4.79
C ALA A 220 15.76 8.10 5.76
N ASP A 221 16.29 9.33 5.60
CA ASP A 221 15.89 10.49 6.40
C ASP A 221 14.40 10.81 6.25
N TRP A 222 13.87 10.77 5.03
CA TRP A 222 12.45 10.97 4.77
C TRP A 222 11.58 9.95 5.52
N TYR A 223 11.98 8.67 5.51
CA TYR A 223 11.25 7.63 6.23
C TYR A 223 11.31 7.82 7.75
N GLU A 224 12.45 8.24 8.31
CA GLU A 224 12.56 8.56 9.74
C GLU A 224 11.65 9.74 10.12
N ARG A 225 11.63 10.80 9.31
CA ARG A 225 10.72 11.95 9.53
C ARG A 225 9.25 11.54 9.47
N ILE A 226 8.87 10.63 8.58
CA ILE A 226 7.52 10.06 8.52
C ILE A 226 7.20 9.28 9.79
N LYS A 227 8.09 8.39 10.23
CA LYS A 227 7.89 7.58 11.43
C LYS A 227 7.79 8.40 12.72
N ALA A 228 8.35 9.60 12.72
CA ALA A 228 8.27 10.55 13.84
C ALA A 228 6.94 11.33 13.90
N ARG A 229 6.09 11.25 12.87
CA ARG A 229 4.78 11.93 12.88
C ARG A 229 3.78 11.17 13.77
N PRO A 230 2.97 11.87 14.58
CA PRO A 230 1.93 11.22 15.38
C PRO A 230 0.94 10.38 14.54
N SER A 231 0.64 10.83 13.33
CA SER A 231 -0.22 10.12 12.38
C SER A 231 0.29 8.74 11.99
N TYR A 232 1.62 8.52 11.99
CA TYR A 232 2.20 7.22 11.71
C TYR A 232 1.86 6.19 12.80
N ASP A 233 1.90 6.60 14.05
CA ASP A 233 1.52 5.73 15.18
C ASP A 233 0.02 5.43 15.13
N GLU A 234 -0.81 6.43 14.94
CA GLU A 234 -2.26 6.29 14.94
C GLU A 234 -2.78 5.50 13.75
N ALA A 235 -2.30 5.79 12.56
CA ALA A 235 -2.80 5.20 11.32
C ALA A 235 -2.14 3.87 10.95
N LEU A 236 -0.89 3.62 11.40
CA LEU A 236 -0.12 2.45 11.01
C LEU A 236 0.24 1.56 12.19
N ARG A 237 1.10 2.01 13.15
CA ARG A 237 1.63 1.14 14.21
C ARG A 237 0.53 0.50 15.05
N LYS A 238 -0.48 1.27 15.43
CA LYS A 238 -1.66 0.81 16.17
C LYS A 238 -2.40 -0.34 15.48
N TRP A 239 -2.26 -0.44 14.16
CA TRP A 239 -2.92 -1.41 13.30
C TRP A 239 -1.99 -2.54 12.82
N PHE A 240 -0.73 -2.55 13.24
CA PHE A 240 0.18 -3.62 12.88
C PHE A 240 -0.29 -4.96 13.45
N ASN A 241 -0.59 -5.90 12.59
CA ASN A 241 -1.13 -7.18 13.00
C ASN A 241 -0.03 -8.11 13.53
N PRO A 242 -0.05 -8.45 14.83
CA PRO A 242 1.00 -9.27 15.45
C PRO A 242 1.06 -10.70 14.92
N LYS A 243 0.00 -11.17 14.22
CA LYS A 243 0.01 -12.49 13.57
C LYS A 243 0.70 -12.46 12.20
N TYR A 244 0.80 -11.28 11.57
CA TYR A 244 1.34 -11.16 10.21
C TYR A 244 2.81 -10.76 10.22
N LEU A 245 3.23 -9.92 11.16
CA LEU A 245 4.59 -9.38 11.19
C LEU A 245 5.67 -10.46 11.31
N PRO A 246 5.57 -11.46 12.20
CA PRO A 246 6.60 -12.51 12.30
C PRO A 246 6.77 -13.30 11.00
N LEU A 247 5.67 -13.62 10.32
CA LEU A 247 5.70 -14.30 9.02
C LEU A 247 6.36 -13.42 7.94
N MET A 248 6.05 -12.12 7.94
CA MET A 248 6.63 -11.19 6.97
C MET A 248 8.13 -11.00 7.19
N GLU A 249 8.56 -10.93 8.44
CA GLU A 249 9.97 -10.86 8.82
C GLU A 249 10.73 -12.13 8.45
N GLU A 250 10.21 -13.31 8.84
CA GLU A 250 10.82 -14.61 8.51
C GLU A 250 10.99 -14.78 7.00
N LYS A 251 9.89 -14.65 6.25
CA LYS A 251 9.89 -14.88 4.80
C LYS A 251 10.59 -13.77 4.02
N GLY A 252 10.60 -12.55 4.55
CA GLY A 252 11.37 -11.45 4.01
C GLY A 252 12.89 -11.70 4.13
N ASN A 253 13.35 -12.17 5.29
CA ASN A 253 14.75 -12.56 5.49
C ASN A 253 15.17 -13.70 4.54
N GLU A 254 14.32 -14.71 4.34
CA GLU A 254 14.57 -15.81 3.38
C GLU A 254 14.70 -15.27 1.93
N ALA A 255 13.88 -14.28 1.56
CA ALA A 255 13.86 -13.73 0.20
C ALA A 255 14.96 -12.71 -0.08
N ARG A 256 15.61 -12.16 0.95
CA ARG A 256 16.54 -11.00 0.85
C ARG A 256 17.65 -11.23 -0.17
N GLN A 257 18.34 -12.36 -0.11
CA GLN A 257 19.42 -12.65 -1.05
C GLN A 257 18.92 -12.67 -2.50
N HIS A 258 17.78 -13.31 -2.77
CA HIS A 258 17.20 -13.36 -4.10
C HIS A 258 16.81 -11.98 -4.63
N VAL A 259 16.27 -11.11 -3.77
CA VAL A 259 15.98 -9.71 -4.13
C VAL A 259 17.26 -8.95 -4.49
N GLN A 260 18.33 -9.12 -3.72
CA GLN A 260 19.63 -8.49 -4.02
C GLN A 260 20.21 -8.98 -5.36
N GLU A 261 20.11 -10.28 -5.66
CA GLU A 261 20.55 -10.85 -6.93
C GLU A 261 19.77 -10.29 -8.12
N ILE A 262 18.44 -10.05 -7.97
CA ILE A 262 17.62 -9.44 -9.01
C ILE A 262 18.09 -8.01 -9.30
N ILE A 263 18.34 -7.22 -8.26
CA ILE A 263 18.80 -5.83 -8.38
C ILE A 263 20.18 -5.78 -9.03
N ALA A 264 21.12 -6.60 -8.55
CA ALA A 264 22.50 -6.61 -9.04
C ALA A 264 22.62 -7.04 -10.52
N LYS A 265 21.71 -7.86 -11.03
CA LYS A 265 21.68 -8.26 -12.47
C LYS A 265 21.15 -7.17 -13.39
N ALA A 266 20.48 -6.17 -12.86
CA ALA A 266 19.87 -5.08 -13.64
C ALA A 266 20.67 -3.77 -13.62
N THR A 267 21.69 -3.71 -12.74
CA THR A 267 22.67 -2.60 -12.63
C THR A 267 23.91 -2.91 -13.48
#